data_d935d1a798b7634301ee5e2d0bab6050
#
_entry.id   d935d1a798b7634301ee5e2d0bab6050
#
_cell.length_a   1.000
_cell.length_b   1.000
_cell.length_c   1.000
_cell.angle_alpha   90.00
_cell.angle_beta   90.00
_cell.angle_gamma   90.00
#
_symmetry.space_group_name_H-M   'P 1'
#
loop_
_entity.id
_entity.type
_entity.pdbx_description
1 polymer ?
#
loop_
_entity_poly.entity_id
_entity_poly.type
_entity_poly.pdbx_seq_one_letter_code
_entity_poly.pdbx_strand_id
1 'polypeptide(L)'
;MIKLLSSVTLLLLLTACGNDSDSDKTEGKDTLKATETTGASLSEQEKANGWQLLFDGQTTKGWHKYGGAPVGAAWGTADGAIYLDTSSKKDWQTANGGDIATDEEFENFDLKLEWKISPKGNSGIIFLVHEDTTKFEYSFNSGPEMQVVDNEGHDDGKIIKHQAGDLYDLISCSKKTVKPLGEWNEVEIKSVNGKLDLYLNGENVVSTTMGDDNWNKMIAKSKFKEWPGFGTFKKGRICLQDHGNMVWFRNIRVKKL
;
A
#
# COMPACT_ATOMS: atom_id res chain seq x y z
N MET A 1 -15.65 -65.61 -4.00
CA MET A 1 -15.67 -66.17 -5.37
C MET A 1 -14.98 -65.07 -6.25
N ILE A 2 -13.64 -65.17 -6.49
CA ILE A 2 -13.00 -65.92 -7.59
C ILE A 2 -13.55 -65.40 -8.94
N LYS A 3 -12.79 -64.71 -9.76
CA LYS A 3 -11.70 -65.00 -10.73
C LYS A 3 -11.29 -63.67 -11.40
N LEU A 4 -10.08 -63.26 -11.48
CA LEU A 4 -8.85 -63.70 -12.21
C LEU A 4 -8.90 -63.53 -13.74
N LEU A 5 -7.82 -62.91 -14.22
CA LEU A 5 -7.04 -63.06 -15.48
C LEU A 5 -7.59 -62.27 -16.70
N SER A 6 -6.79 -61.69 -17.59
CA SER A 6 -5.44 -62.07 -18.05
C SER A 6 -4.83 -60.94 -18.92
N SER A 7 -3.54 -60.85 -18.91
CA SER A 7 -2.60 -60.14 -19.78
C SER A 7 -2.71 -60.57 -21.25
N VAL A 8 -2.39 -59.68 -22.17
CA VAL A 8 -1.61 -60.03 -23.39
C VAL A 8 -0.71 -58.87 -23.81
N THR A 9 0.56 -59.17 -23.80
CA THR A 9 1.68 -58.44 -24.37
C THR A 9 1.74 -58.75 -25.88
N LEU A 10 2.00 -57.75 -26.70
CA LEU A 10 2.59 -58.04 -28.02
C LEU A 10 3.60 -56.95 -28.42
N LEU A 11 4.81 -57.41 -28.51
CA LEU A 11 6.02 -56.76 -29.00
C LEU A 11 6.14 -57.06 -30.48
N LEU A 12 6.44 -56.02 -31.30
CA LEU A 12 7.03 -56.28 -32.62
C LEU A 12 7.95 -55.13 -33.00
N LEU A 13 9.21 -55.50 -33.15
CA LEU A 13 10.33 -54.78 -33.76
C LEU A 13 10.24 -54.84 -35.28
N LEU A 14 10.86 -53.86 -35.96
CA LEU A 14 11.84 -53.99 -37.07
C LEU A 14 11.96 -52.66 -37.87
N THR A 15 13.10 -51.99 -37.75
CA THR A 15 14.22 -51.80 -38.73
C THR A 15 13.88 -50.92 -39.93
N ALA A 16 14.64 -50.01 -40.33
CA ALA A 16 16.00 -49.54 -40.33
C ALA A 16 16.22 -48.67 -41.58
N CYS A 17 17.23 -47.81 -41.50
CA CYS A 17 18.00 -47.21 -42.63
C CYS A 17 17.29 -46.12 -43.47
N GLY A 18 17.86 -44.99 -43.55
CA GLY A 18 18.95 -44.46 -44.27
C GLY A 18 18.99 -42.94 -44.37
N ASN A 19 20.12 -42.37 -44.07
CA ASN A 19 20.93 -41.33 -44.71
C ASN A 19 20.21 -40.17 -45.44
N ASP A 20 20.53 -38.96 -45.26
CA ASP A 20 21.70 -38.10 -45.29
C ASP A 20 21.32 -36.62 -45.04
N SER A 21 22.24 -35.97 -44.35
CA SER A 21 22.66 -34.59 -44.48
C SER A 21 21.65 -33.51 -44.89
N ASP A 22 21.29 -32.57 -43.97
CA ASP A 22 21.79 -31.21 -44.19
C ASP A 22 21.80 -30.40 -42.87
N SER A 23 22.89 -29.68 -42.71
CA SER A 23 23.18 -28.80 -41.64
C SER A 23 22.33 -27.52 -41.76
N ASP A 24 21.46 -27.25 -40.80
CA ASP A 24 21.04 -25.88 -40.55
C ASP A 24 21.18 -25.55 -39.08
N LYS A 25 22.18 -24.70 -38.80
CA LYS A 25 22.41 -24.10 -37.49
C LYS A 25 21.37 -23.02 -37.26
N THR A 26 20.30 -23.34 -36.61
CA THR A 26 19.48 -22.34 -35.96
C THR A 26 20.08 -22.03 -34.59
N GLU A 27 20.75 -20.90 -34.52
CA GLU A 27 21.18 -20.27 -33.27
C GLU A 27 20.02 -20.18 -32.33
N GLY A 28 20.11 -20.90 -31.23
CA GLY A 28 19.23 -20.73 -30.09
C GLY A 28 19.39 -19.30 -29.57
N LYS A 29 18.39 -18.49 -29.85
CA LYS A 29 18.22 -17.18 -29.23
C LYS A 29 17.96 -17.44 -27.74
N ASP A 30 19.04 -17.42 -26.97
CA ASP A 30 19.01 -17.36 -25.51
C ASP A 30 18.26 -16.07 -25.18
N THR A 31 16.96 -16.20 -24.93
CA THR A 31 16.17 -15.14 -24.32
C THR A 31 16.69 -15.00 -22.90
N LEU A 32 17.64 -14.10 -22.71
CA LEU A 32 18.01 -13.58 -21.43
C LEU A 32 16.72 -13.17 -20.73
N LYS A 33 16.28 -14.00 -19.80
CA LYS A 33 15.23 -13.68 -18.84
C LYS A 33 15.71 -12.41 -18.13
N ALA A 34 15.12 -11.27 -18.48
CA ALA A 34 15.39 -10.03 -17.78
C ALA A 34 15.19 -10.31 -16.30
N THR A 35 16.24 -10.19 -15.53
CA THR A 35 16.18 -10.19 -14.08
C THR A 35 15.26 -9.03 -13.74
N GLU A 36 14.06 -9.33 -13.24
CA GLU A 36 13.17 -8.30 -12.73
C GLU A 36 13.93 -7.56 -11.64
N THR A 37 14.27 -6.31 -11.92
CA THR A 37 14.82 -5.41 -10.93
C THR A 37 13.73 -5.22 -9.88
N THR A 38 13.96 -5.71 -8.67
CA THR A 38 13.03 -5.64 -7.52
C THR A 38 12.83 -4.20 -7.00
N GLY A 39 13.41 -3.20 -7.65
CA GLY A 39 13.28 -1.78 -7.31
C GLY A 39 12.05 -1.14 -7.96
N ALA A 40 11.38 -0.26 -7.25
CA ALA A 40 10.34 0.59 -7.81
C ALA A 40 10.95 1.52 -8.88
N SER A 41 10.26 1.68 -10.01
CA SER A 41 10.71 2.56 -11.08
C SER A 41 9.54 3.37 -11.65
N LEU A 42 9.83 4.60 -12.07
CA LEU A 42 8.91 5.43 -12.84
C LEU A 42 9.17 5.24 -14.33
N SER A 43 8.12 5.15 -15.11
CA SER A 43 8.21 5.25 -16.56
C SER A 43 8.73 6.63 -16.97
N GLU A 44 9.31 6.75 -18.17
CA GLU A 44 9.77 8.05 -18.69
C GLU A 44 8.63 9.08 -18.78
N GLN A 45 7.42 8.63 -19.07
CA GLN A 45 6.24 9.49 -19.08
C GLN A 45 5.86 9.98 -17.66
N GLU A 46 5.95 9.13 -16.64
CA GLU A 46 5.70 9.54 -15.25
C GLU A 46 6.74 10.56 -14.80
N LYS A 47 8.02 10.33 -15.09
CA LYS A 47 9.09 11.30 -14.80
C LYS A 47 8.85 12.64 -15.51
N ALA A 48 8.52 12.62 -16.79
CA ALA A 48 8.20 13.82 -17.56
C ALA A 48 6.96 14.57 -17.02
N ASN A 49 6.01 13.83 -16.44
CA ASN A 49 4.82 14.37 -15.80
C ASN A 49 5.04 14.83 -14.34
N GLY A 50 6.27 14.79 -13.84
CA GLY A 50 6.66 15.27 -12.51
C GLY A 50 6.40 14.32 -11.36
N TRP A 51 6.18 13.02 -11.62
CA TRP A 51 6.12 12.01 -10.57
C TRP A 51 7.51 11.79 -9.95
N GLN A 52 7.54 11.53 -8.67
CA GLN A 52 8.72 11.22 -7.87
C GLN A 52 8.45 9.98 -7.03
N LEU A 53 9.45 9.10 -6.90
CA LEU A 53 9.36 7.97 -5.99
C LEU A 53 9.53 8.47 -4.54
N LEU A 54 8.63 8.06 -3.66
CA LEU A 54 8.79 8.17 -2.21
C LEU A 54 9.40 6.91 -1.60
N PHE A 55 9.43 5.82 -2.36
CA PHE A 55 10.07 4.57 -1.97
C PHE A 55 10.76 3.95 -3.19
N ASP A 56 12.03 3.64 -3.05
CA ASP A 56 12.87 3.09 -4.13
C ASP A 56 12.72 1.58 -4.34
N GLY A 57 11.88 0.92 -3.52
CA GLY A 57 11.69 -0.53 -3.52
C GLY A 57 12.73 -1.30 -2.70
N GLN A 58 13.72 -0.63 -2.08
CA GLN A 58 14.85 -1.27 -1.42
C GLN A 58 15.21 -0.67 -0.06
N THR A 59 15.05 0.64 0.13
CA THR A 59 15.50 1.34 1.33
C THR A 59 14.41 2.25 1.90
N THR A 60 14.51 2.55 3.20
CA THR A 60 13.64 3.51 3.87
C THR A 60 14.13 4.96 3.73
N LYS A 61 15.03 5.24 2.79
CA LYS A 61 15.53 6.59 2.53
C LYS A 61 14.38 7.53 2.15
N GLY A 62 14.35 8.71 2.74
CA GLY A 62 13.27 9.68 2.56
C GLY A 62 12.12 9.50 3.55
N TRP A 63 12.30 8.59 4.51
CA TRP A 63 11.38 8.34 5.61
C TRP A 63 12.08 8.39 6.96
N HIS A 64 11.36 8.80 7.98
CA HIS A 64 11.77 8.74 9.37
C HIS A 64 10.59 8.29 10.25
N LYS A 65 10.86 7.87 11.47
CA LYS A 65 9.80 7.62 12.45
C LYS A 65 9.14 8.94 12.81
N TYR A 66 7.82 8.98 12.89
CA TYR A 66 7.09 10.14 13.38
C TYR A 66 7.70 10.62 14.73
N GLY A 67 8.05 11.91 14.79
CA GLY A 67 8.84 12.50 15.88
C GLY A 67 10.32 12.70 15.56
N GLY A 68 10.75 12.44 14.32
CA GLY A 68 12.08 12.79 13.78
C GLY A 68 13.19 11.76 14.05
N ALA A 69 12.92 10.64 14.72
CA ALA A 69 13.92 9.57 14.89
C ALA A 69 14.08 8.76 13.58
N PRO A 70 15.22 8.08 13.35
CA PRO A 70 15.35 7.14 12.25
C PRO A 70 14.25 6.09 12.24
N VAL A 71 13.89 5.59 11.05
CA VAL A 71 12.94 4.49 10.89
C VAL A 71 13.34 3.32 11.79
N GLY A 72 12.41 2.84 12.60
CA GLY A 72 12.64 1.77 13.56
C GLY A 72 12.81 0.41 12.88
N ALA A 73 13.51 -0.52 13.55
CA ALA A 73 13.85 -1.84 12.99
C ALA A 73 12.65 -2.75 12.68
N ALA A 74 11.44 -2.42 13.16
CA ALA A 74 10.23 -3.14 12.81
C ALA A 74 9.77 -2.85 11.37
N TRP A 75 10.17 -1.74 10.78
CA TRP A 75 9.93 -1.46 9.37
C TRP A 75 11.08 -2.03 8.52
N GLY A 76 10.77 -3.01 7.70
CA GLY A 76 11.71 -3.66 6.79
C GLY A 76 11.37 -3.41 5.33
N THR A 77 12.27 -3.85 4.44
CA THR A 77 12.07 -3.83 2.99
C THR A 77 12.31 -5.21 2.41
N ALA A 78 11.40 -5.71 1.60
CA ALA A 78 11.52 -6.99 0.89
C ALA A 78 10.62 -6.99 -0.35
N ASP A 79 11.03 -7.65 -1.41
CA ASP A 79 10.25 -7.87 -2.63
C ASP A 79 9.64 -6.59 -3.23
N GLY A 80 10.40 -5.48 -3.17
CA GLY A 80 9.96 -4.19 -3.68
C GLY A 80 8.89 -3.49 -2.81
N ALA A 81 8.68 -3.97 -1.58
CA ALA A 81 7.74 -3.38 -0.63
C ALA A 81 8.44 -2.98 0.68
N ILE A 82 7.96 -1.90 1.30
CA ILE A 82 8.19 -1.62 2.71
C ILE A 82 7.11 -2.32 3.53
N TYR A 83 7.48 -2.95 4.63
CA TYR A 83 6.55 -3.71 5.46
C TYR A 83 6.81 -3.51 6.94
N LEU A 84 5.77 -3.69 7.76
CA LEU A 84 5.88 -3.69 9.21
C LEU A 84 5.97 -5.15 9.71
N ASP A 85 7.10 -5.51 10.33
CA ASP A 85 7.26 -6.76 11.06
C ASP A 85 6.70 -6.63 12.48
N THR A 86 5.66 -7.38 12.76
CA THR A 86 4.92 -7.32 14.03
C THR A 86 5.30 -8.43 15.00
N SER A 87 6.39 -9.12 14.77
CA SER A 87 6.91 -10.19 15.68
C SER A 87 7.16 -9.69 17.10
N SER A 88 7.40 -8.40 17.27
CA SER A 88 7.62 -7.71 18.55
C SER A 88 6.48 -6.77 18.91
N LYS A 89 5.23 -7.13 18.60
CA LYS A 89 4.07 -6.29 18.94
C LYS A 89 4.04 -6.00 20.44
N LYS A 90 3.86 -4.71 20.78
CA LYS A 90 3.72 -4.22 22.13
C LYS A 90 2.51 -3.30 22.19
N ASP A 91 1.52 -3.66 22.99
CA ASP A 91 0.26 -2.95 23.08
C ASP A 91 -0.44 -2.87 21.71
N TRP A 92 -0.82 -1.67 21.26
CA TRP A 92 -1.45 -1.45 19.96
C TRP A 92 -0.46 -1.17 18.81
N GLN A 93 0.82 -0.88 19.11
CA GLN A 93 1.90 -0.68 18.14
C GLN A 93 2.98 -1.75 18.26
N THR A 94 3.96 -1.72 17.36
CA THR A 94 5.09 -2.63 17.33
C THR A 94 6.29 -2.04 18.07
N ALA A 95 6.96 -2.83 18.91
CA ALA A 95 8.21 -2.40 19.52
C ALA A 95 9.25 -2.08 18.44
N ASN A 96 9.94 -0.95 18.57
CA ASN A 96 10.84 -0.39 17.53
C ASN A 96 10.16 -0.12 16.19
N GLY A 97 8.82 0.05 16.18
CA GLY A 97 8.01 0.52 15.09
C GLY A 97 7.58 1.97 15.30
N GLY A 98 6.28 2.20 15.25
CA GLY A 98 5.62 3.50 15.22
C GLY A 98 5.40 3.96 13.78
N ASP A 99 4.56 4.96 13.59
CA ASP A 99 4.29 5.50 12.27
C ASP A 99 5.58 6.02 11.63
N ILE A 100 5.70 5.84 10.31
CA ILE A 100 6.78 6.44 9.53
C ILE A 100 6.23 7.57 8.67
N ALA A 101 6.98 8.66 8.59
CA ALA A 101 6.63 9.89 7.91
C ALA A 101 7.62 10.20 6.79
N THR A 102 7.18 10.81 5.71
CA THR A 102 8.06 11.33 4.67
C THR A 102 8.94 12.47 5.21
N ASP A 103 10.21 12.54 4.77
CA ASP A 103 11.10 13.67 5.11
C ASP A 103 10.60 14.98 4.48
N GLU A 104 9.87 14.88 3.39
CA GLU A 104 9.28 16.00 2.67
C GLU A 104 7.83 16.24 3.08
N GLU A 105 7.39 17.50 3.04
CA GLU A 105 6.00 17.91 3.24
C GLU A 105 5.34 18.29 1.93
N PHE A 106 4.06 17.99 1.81
CA PHE A 106 3.25 18.23 0.61
C PHE A 106 2.04 19.09 0.95
N GLU A 107 1.69 19.99 0.04
CA GLU A 107 0.49 20.84 0.12
C GLU A 107 -0.54 20.39 -0.93
N ASN A 108 -0.23 20.63 -2.20
CA ASN A 108 -1.02 20.12 -3.31
C ASN A 108 -0.30 18.93 -3.93
N PHE A 109 -0.93 17.78 -3.94
CA PHE A 109 -0.28 16.54 -4.38
C PHE A 109 -1.26 15.53 -4.97
N ASP A 110 -0.69 14.60 -5.73
CA ASP A 110 -1.29 13.36 -6.18
C ASP A 110 -0.36 12.24 -5.70
N LEU A 111 -0.81 11.47 -4.71
CA LEU A 111 -0.09 10.33 -4.13
C LEU A 111 -0.67 9.04 -4.70
N LYS A 112 0.19 8.14 -5.16
CA LYS A 112 -0.19 6.78 -5.56
C LYS A 112 0.65 5.78 -4.83
N LEU A 113 0.02 4.70 -4.38
CA LEU A 113 0.69 3.55 -3.79
C LEU A 113 -0.18 2.30 -3.87
N GLU A 114 0.40 1.18 -3.52
CA GLU A 114 -0.33 -0.06 -3.32
C GLU A 114 -0.11 -0.58 -1.90
N TRP A 115 -1.17 -1.16 -1.32
CA TRP A 115 -1.07 -1.80 -0.01
C TRP A 115 -1.63 -3.22 -0.02
N LYS A 116 -1.11 -4.02 0.89
CA LYS A 116 -1.59 -5.36 1.23
C LYS A 116 -1.55 -5.52 2.74
N ILE A 117 -2.53 -6.22 3.32
CA ILE A 117 -2.63 -6.37 4.77
C ILE A 117 -2.80 -7.84 5.18
N SER A 118 -2.33 -8.15 6.39
CA SER A 118 -2.51 -9.48 7.00
C SER A 118 -3.95 -9.71 7.47
N PRO A 119 -4.34 -10.98 7.72
CA PRO A 119 -5.60 -11.29 8.37
C PRO A 119 -5.76 -10.50 9.69
N LYS A 120 -6.94 -9.94 9.90
CA LYS A 120 -7.27 -9.08 11.06
C LYS A 120 -6.36 -7.86 11.19
N GLY A 121 -5.79 -7.41 10.08
CA GLY A 121 -4.87 -6.27 10.07
C GLY A 121 -5.58 -4.94 10.06
N ASN A 122 -4.91 -3.95 10.63
CA ASN A 122 -5.27 -2.52 10.61
C ASN A 122 -4.01 -1.69 10.40
N SER A 123 -4.11 -0.66 9.59
CA SER A 123 -3.11 0.34 9.28
C SER A 123 -3.80 1.55 8.64
N GLY A 124 -3.05 2.55 8.19
CA GLY A 124 -3.60 3.73 7.55
C GLY A 124 -2.59 4.47 6.69
N ILE A 125 -3.10 5.26 5.76
CA ILE A 125 -2.32 6.24 5.00
C ILE A 125 -2.78 7.61 5.48
N ILE A 126 -1.95 8.26 6.30
CA ILE A 126 -2.27 9.54 6.92
C ILE A 126 -1.55 10.62 6.14
N PHE A 127 -2.23 11.71 5.84
CA PHE A 127 -1.68 12.76 4.98
C PHE A 127 -1.90 14.14 5.58
N LEU A 128 -1.13 15.13 5.10
CA LEU A 128 -1.10 16.49 5.65
C LEU A 128 -0.78 16.51 7.16
N VAL A 129 0.04 15.56 7.60
CA VAL A 129 0.43 15.42 9.01
C VAL A 129 1.33 16.59 9.40
N HIS A 130 0.94 17.31 10.43
CA HIS A 130 1.79 18.31 11.07
C HIS A 130 2.58 17.65 12.18
N GLU A 131 3.90 17.56 12.00
CA GLU A 131 4.78 16.87 12.91
C GLU A 131 5.27 17.81 14.02
N ASP A 132 4.55 17.81 15.12
CA ASP A 132 4.88 18.51 16.35
C ASP A 132 4.49 17.64 17.54
N THR A 133 5.38 16.76 17.99
CA THR A 133 5.12 15.79 19.05
C THR A 133 4.84 16.42 20.40
N THR A 134 5.05 17.71 20.57
CA THR A 134 4.67 18.43 21.79
C THR A 134 3.17 18.73 21.84
N LYS A 135 2.49 18.69 20.68
CA LYS A 135 1.04 18.94 20.54
C LYS A 135 0.29 17.72 20.02
N PHE A 136 0.92 16.93 19.16
CA PHE A 136 0.33 15.78 18.48
C PHE A 136 1.19 14.55 18.80
N GLU A 137 0.74 13.75 19.76
CA GLU A 137 1.46 12.55 20.20
C GLU A 137 1.64 11.54 19.06
N TYR A 138 0.63 11.44 18.19
CA TYR A 138 0.58 10.53 17.04
C TYR A 138 0.30 11.30 15.75
N SER A 139 0.68 10.74 14.60
CA SER A 139 0.47 11.31 13.28
C SER A 139 -1.02 11.60 13.00
N PHE A 140 -1.89 10.68 13.41
CA PHE A 140 -3.33 10.77 13.25
C PHE A 140 -4.00 11.84 14.13
N ASN A 141 -3.29 12.46 15.06
CA ASN A 141 -3.85 13.57 15.84
C ASN A 141 -3.98 14.86 15.00
N SER A 142 -3.23 14.99 13.92
CA SER A 142 -3.25 16.18 13.07
C SER A 142 -3.72 15.91 11.63
N GLY A 143 -3.36 14.75 11.06
CA GLY A 143 -3.64 14.39 9.69
C GLY A 143 -4.88 13.51 9.51
N PRO A 144 -5.71 13.76 8.47
CA PRO A 144 -6.74 12.83 8.06
C PRO A 144 -6.14 11.54 7.48
N GLU A 145 -6.93 10.47 7.52
CA GLU A 145 -6.49 9.12 7.21
C GLU A 145 -7.37 8.46 6.16
N MET A 146 -6.76 7.85 5.14
CA MET A 146 -7.41 6.83 4.31
C MET A 146 -7.16 5.47 4.94
N GLN A 147 -8.23 4.80 5.36
CA GLN A 147 -8.18 3.57 6.13
C GLN A 147 -7.63 2.39 5.31
N VAL A 148 -6.78 1.59 5.95
CA VAL A 148 -6.23 0.32 5.48
C VAL A 148 -6.56 -0.76 6.50
N VAL A 149 -7.52 -1.64 6.20
CA VAL A 149 -8.01 -2.62 7.18
C VAL A 149 -8.54 -3.89 6.49
N ASP A 150 -8.43 -5.02 7.18
CA ASP A 150 -9.18 -6.22 6.85
C ASP A 150 -10.64 -6.06 7.28
N ASN A 151 -11.51 -5.69 6.34
CA ASN A 151 -12.93 -5.42 6.61
C ASN A 151 -13.67 -6.57 7.28
N GLU A 152 -13.28 -7.81 6.97
CA GLU A 152 -13.96 -9.00 7.48
C GLU A 152 -13.40 -9.46 8.82
N GLY A 153 -12.09 -9.34 9.01
CA GLY A 153 -11.38 -9.90 10.15
C GLY A 153 -11.11 -8.96 11.31
N HIS A 154 -11.00 -7.65 11.07
CA HIS A 154 -10.73 -6.65 12.10
C HIS A 154 -12.02 -6.02 12.63
N ASP A 155 -12.04 -5.64 13.91
CA ASP A 155 -13.25 -5.06 14.52
C ASP A 155 -13.62 -3.69 13.91
N ASP A 156 -12.65 -2.86 13.57
CA ASP A 156 -12.88 -1.60 12.85
C ASP A 156 -13.56 -1.81 11.50
N GLY A 157 -13.23 -2.88 10.78
CA GLY A 157 -13.86 -3.19 9.49
C GLY A 157 -15.37 -3.39 9.55
N LYS A 158 -15.92 -3.61 10.75
CA LYS A 158 -17.37 -3.75 11.02
C LYS A 158 -18.06 -2.42 11.32
N ILE A 159 -17.28 -1.36 11.50
CA ILE A 159 -17.78 -0.02 11.87
C ILE A 159 -17.92 0.81 10.59
N ILE A 160 -19.06 1.47 10.43
CA ILE A 160 -19.29 2.42 9.35
C ILE A 160 -18.27 3.57 9.47
N LYS A 161 -17.63 3.96 8.38
CA LYS A 161 -16.55 4.95 8.27
C LYS A 161 -15.19 4.50 8.81
N HIS A 162 -15.01 3.20 9.08
CA HIS A 162 -13.72 2.61 9.45
C HIS A 162 -13.29 1.49 8.50
N GLN A 163 -13.99 1.32 7.38
CA GLN A 163 -13.67 0.30 6.38
C GLN A 163 -12.55 0.75 5.45
N ALA A 164 -11.88 -0.20 4.82
CA ALA A 164 -10.81 0.09 3.87
C ALA A 164 -11.24 1.08 2.80
N GLY A 165 -10.45 2.14 2.62
CA GLY A 165 -10.72 3.23 1.69
C GLY A 165 -11.59 4.37 2.25
N ASP A 166 -12.22 4.20 3.41
CA ASP A 166 -12.95 5.28 4.05
C ASP A 166 -12.00 6.44 4.40
N LEU A 167 -12.51 7.66 4.35
CA LEU A 167 -11.89 8.77 5.09
C LEU A 167 -12.28 8.58 6.55
N TYR A 168 -11.35 8.01 7.31
CA TYR A 168 -11.58 7.41 8.63
C TYR A 168 -12.40 8.29 9.56
N ASP A 169 -13.47 7.72 10.13
CA ASP A 169 -14.48 8.33 11.01
C ASP A 169 -15.25 9.55 10.42
N LEU A 170 -14.92 9.99 9.20
CA LEU A 170 -15.55 11.15 8.55
C LEU A 170 -16.52 10.75 7.42
N ILE A 171 -16.02 10.05 6.38
CA ILE A 171 -16.80 9.72 5.17
C ILE A 171 -16.56 8.26 4.78
N SER A 172 -17.65 7.49 4.65
CA SER A 172 -17.57 6.15 4.10
C SER A 172 -17.38 6.15 2.58
N CYS A 173 -16.67 5.15 2.08
CA CYS A 173 -16.57 4.86 0.66
C CYS A 173 -17.95 4.80 0.00
N SER A 174 -18.11 5.50 -1.11
CA SER A 174 -19.30 5.44 -1.96
C SER A 174 -19.45 4.10 -2.68
N LYS A 175 -18.34 3.37 -2.86
CA LYS A 175 -18.25 2.06 -3.50
C LYS A 175 -17.32 1.15 -2.71
N LYS A 176 -17.66 -0.13 -2.60
CA LYS A 176 -16.80 -1.14 -1.98
C LYS A 176 -15.96 -1.81 -3.07
N THR A 177 -14.71 -1.40 -3.21
CA THR A 177 -13.80 -1.87 -4.26
C THR A 177 -12.56 -2.58 -3.71
N VAL A 178 -12.47 -2.76 -2.40
CA VAL A 178 -11.37 -3.47 -1.76
C VAL A 178 -11.26 -4.90 -2.30
N LYS A 179 -10.05 -5.32 -2.66
CA LYS A 179 -9.75 -6.67 -3.15
C LYS A 179 -9.70 -7.67 -1.99
N PRO A 180 -9.81 -8.98 -2.27
CA PRO A 180 -9.69 -10.02 -1.26
C PRO A 180 -8.41 -9.91 -0.43
N LEU A 181 -8.46 -10.42 0.79
CA LEU A 181 -7.34 -10.43 1.72
C LEU A 181 -6.08 -11.04 1.08
N GLY A 182 -4.95 -10.38 1.26
CA GLY A 182 -3.66 -10.81 0.69
C GLY A 182 -3.39 -10.30 -0.73
N GLU A 183 -4.36 -9.67 -1.38
CA GLU A 183 -4.17 -9.03 -2.67
C GLU A 183 -3.72 -7.56 -2.51
N TRP A 184 -3.02 -7.06 -3.52
CA TRP A 184 -2.58 -5.67 -3.57
C TRP A 184 -3.72 -4.75 -3.99
N ASN A 185 -4.04 -3.77 -3.15
CA ASN A 185 -5.00 -2.72 -3.41
C ASN A 185 -4.27 -1.46 -3.87
N GLU A 186 -4.75 -0.84 -4.93
CA GLU A 186 -4.22 0.41 -5.48
C GLU A 186 -4.93 1.60 -4.85
N VAL A 187 -4.16 2.60 -4.44
CA VAL A 187 -4.65 3.85 -3.86
C VAL A 187 -4.16 5.04 -4.66
N GLU A 188 -5.05 6.03 -4.85
CA GLU A 188 -4.69 7.39 -5.23
C GLU A 188 -5.34 8.37 -4.25
N ILE A 189 -4.53 9.27 -3.68
CA ILE A 189 -4.98 10.37 -2.81
C ILE A 189 -4.60 11.68 -3.50
N LYS A 190 -5.60 12.45 -3.90
CA LYS A 190 -5.40 13.72 -4.57
C LYS A 190 -5.90 14.87 -3.71
N SER A 191 -5.01 15.78 -3.37
CA SER A 191 -5.30 16.97 -2.58
C SER A 191 -4.88 18.22 -3.37
N VAL A 192 -5.83 19.08 -3.71
CA VAL A 192 -5.58 20.29 -4.49
C VAL A 192 -6.42 21.44 -3.94
N ASN A 193 -5.78 22.47 -3.39
CA ASN A 193 -6.47 23.65 -2.84
C ASN A 193 -7.61 23.30 -1.87
N GLY A 194 -7.39 22.27 -1.03
CA GLY A 194 -8.37 21.75 -0.07
C GLY A 194 -9.35 20.73 -0.65
N LYS A 195 -9.50 20.63 -1.97
CA LYS A 195 -10.28 19.53 -2.56
C LYS A 195 -9.54 18.22 -2.36
N LEU A 196 -10.21 17.23 -1.77
CA LEU A 196 -9.70 15.89 -1.50
C LEU A 196 -10.52 14.87 -2.27
N ASP A 197 -9.86 14.07 -3.08
CA ASP A 197 -10.42 12.92 -3.76
C ASP A 197 -9.61 11.67 -3.38
N LEU A 198 -10.27 10.62 -2.88
CA LEU A 198 -9.67 9.32 -2.59
C LEU A 198 -10.15 8.29 -3.62
N TYR A 199 -9.21 7.50 -4.12
CA TYR A 199 -9.48 6.41 -5.06
C TYR A 199 -8.99 5.09 -4.48
N LEU A 200 -9.78 4.04 -4.64
CA LEU A 200 -9.43 2.68 -4.29
C LEU A 200 -9.69 1.77 -5.50
N ASN A 201 -8.63 1.12 -5.98
CA ASN A 201 -8.68 0.22 -7.15
C ASN A 201 -9.30 0.88 -8.41
N GLY A 202 -8.90 2.13 -8.67
CA GLY A 202 -9.32 2.91 -9.84
C GLY A 202 -10.65 3.64 -9.70
N GLU A 203 -11.42 3.38 -8.64
CA GLU A 203 -12.72 4.02 -8.40
C GLU A 203 -12.59 5.19 -7.42
N ASN A 204 -13.15 6.35 -7.74
CA ASN A 204 -13.29 7.44 -6.78
C ASN A 204 -14.29 7.02 -5.70
N VAL A 205 -13.82 6.90 -4.46
CA VAL A 205 -14.61 6.40 -3.33
C VAL A 205 -15.01 7.48 -2.34
N VAL A 206 -14.23 8.57 -2.26
CA VAL A 206 -14.52 9.74 -1.42
C VAL A 206 -14.16 11.01 -2.17
N SER A 207 -15.03 12.02 -2.12
CA SER A 207 -14.74 13.39 -2.56
C SER A 207 -15.29 14.37 -1.53
N THR A 208 -14.43 15.33 -1.12
CA THR A 208 -14.81 16.37 -0.16
C THR A 208 -13.93 17.59 -0.32
N THR A 209 -14.23 18.68 0.41
CA THR A 209 -13.38 19.86 0.52
C THR A 209 -12.99 20.04 1.97
N MET A 210 -11.68 19.95 2.25
CA MET A 210 -11.13 20.18 3.59
C MET A 210 -11.18 21.66 3.93
N GLY A 211 -11.54 21.97 5.18
CA GLY A 211 -11.56 23.32 5.72
C GLY A 211 -12.80 24.14 5.39
N ASP A 212 -13.77 23.59 4.63
CA ASP A 212 -15.07 24.24 4.44
C ASP A 212 -16.04 23.99 5.63
N ASP A 213 -17.23 24.57 5.57
CA ASP A 213 -18.24 24.43 6.64
C ASP A 213 -18.69 22.97 6.81
N ASN A 214 -18.74 22.18 5.73
CA ASN A 214 -19.13 20.77 5.83
C ASN A 214 -18.03 19.94 6.48
N TRP A 215 -16.78 20.21 6.15
CA TRP A 215 -15.61 19.61 6.80
C TRP A 215 -15.65 19.87 8.32
N ASN A 216 -15.82 21.14 8.70
CA ASN A 216 -15.86 21.53 10.10
C ASN A 216 -17.03 20.86 10.84
N LYS A 217 -18.21 20.76 10.22
CA LYS A 217 -19.37 20.03 10.76
C LYS A 217 -19.13 18.53 10.91
N MET A 218 -18.39 17.90 9.97
CA MET A 218 -18.03 16.48 10.07
C MET A 218 -17.07 16.25 11.24
N ILE A 219 -16.02 17.04 11.37
CA ILE A 219 -15.08 16.96 12.52
C ILE A 219 -15.83 17.13 13.83
N ALA A 220 -16.68 18.14 13.95
CA ALA A 220 -17.46 18.40 15.17
C ALA A 220 -18.40 17.25 15.58
N LYS A 221 -18.75 16.34 14.65
CA LYS A 221 -19.60 15.17 14.89
C LYS A 221 -18.82 13.85 15.00
N SER A 222 -17.50 13.88 14.81
CA SER A 222 -16.62 12.73 14.88
C SER A 222 -15.89 12.64 16.22
N LYS A 223 -15.10 11.59 16.41
CA LYS A 223 -14.19 11.46 17.56
C LYS A 223 -13.11 12.56 17.60
N PHE A 224 -12.84 13.19 16.46
CA PHE A 224 -11.82 14.22 16.31
C PHE A 224 -12.21 15.60 16.87
N LYS A 225 -13.45 15.78 17.31
CA LYS A 225 -13.96 17.06 17.86
C LYS A 225 -13.11 17.61 19.01
N GLU A 226 -12.50 16.69 19.79
CA GLU A 226 -11.64 17.03 20.93
C GLU A 226 -10.15 17.11 20.56
N TRP A 227 -9.80 17.02 19.26
CA TRP A 227 -8.41 17.07 18.78
C TRP A 227 -8.12 18.41 18.10
N PRO A 228 -7.58 19.40 18.84
CA PRO A 228 -7.28 20.71 18.29
C PRO A 228 -6.27 20.59 17.14
N GLY A 229 -6.61 21.15 15.98
CA GLY A 229 -5.75 21.14 14.81
C GLY A 229 -5.94 19.93 13.86
N PHE A 230 -6.73 18.92 14.23
CA PHE A 230 -7.02 17.81 13.32
C PHE A 230 -7.62 18.31 12.01
N GLY A 231 -7.01 17.93 10.88
CA GLY A 231 -7.51 18.21 9.54
C GLY A 231 -7.53 19.71 9.16
N THR A 232 -6.75 20.56 9.84
CA THR A 232 -6.68 22.00 9.56
C THR A 232 -5.44 22.42 8.79
N PHE A 233 -4.43 21.55 8.70
CA PHE A 233 -3.18 21.84 8.04
C PHE A 233 -3.31 21.68 6.52
N LYS A 234 -2.81 22.67 5.78
CA LYS A 234 -2.82 22.67 4.31
C LYS A 234 -1.58 22.01 3.72
N LYS A 235 -0.52 21.91 4.53
CA LYS A 235 0.76 21.32 4.18
C LYS A 235 1.21 20.41 5.31
N GLY A 236 1.76 19.26 4.95
CA GLY A 236 2.25 18.30 5.94
C GLY A 236 2.83 17.04 5.28
N ARG A 237 3.21 16.10 6.13
CA ARG A 237 3.85 14.84 5.73
C ARG A 237 2.81 13.79 5.34
N ILE A 238 3.27 12.77 4.62
CA ILE A 238 2.54 11.53 4.39
C ILE A 238 3.09 10.50 5.37
N CYS A 239 2.20 9.81 6.09
CA CYS A 239 2.60 8.79 7.05
C CYS A 239 1.97 7.44 6.72
N LEU A 240 2.72 6.38 7.01
CA LEU A 240 2.24 5.00 7.01
C LEU A 240 2.12 4.54 8.46
N GLN A 241 0.92 4.06 8.84
CA GLN A 241 0.59 3.80 10.24
C GLN A 241 1.06 2.42 10.70
N ASP A 242 1.66 2.38 11.88
CA ASP A 242 1.86 1.18 12.69
C ASP A 242 0.69 0.99 13.67
N HIS A 243 -0.21 0.07 13.37
CA HIS A 243 -1.30 -0.36 14.26
C HIS A 243 -1.01 -1.73 14.89
N GLY A 244 0.25 -2.18 14.89
CA GLY A 244 0.68 -3.46 15.43
C GLY A 244 0.18 -4.66 14.59
N ASN A 245 -0.12 -4.45 13.32
CA ASN A 245 -0.52 -5.48 12.39
C ASN A 245 0.38 -5.44 11.14
N MET A 246 0.71 -6.62 10.62
CA MET A 246 1.56 -6.72 9.45
C MET A 246 0.87 -6.14 8.22
N VAL A 247 1.53 -5.17 7.59
CA VAL A 247 1.09 -4.46 6.40
C VAL A 247 2.27 -4.27 5.46
N TRP A 248 2.00 -4.21 4.16
CA TRP A 248 2.98 -3.96 3.10
C TRP A 248 2.51 -2.81 2.24
N PHE A 249 3.46 -1.93 1.86
CA PHE A 249 3.26 -0.84 0.93
C PHE A 249 4.31 -0.89 -0.18
N ARG A 250 3.92 -0.63 -1.42
CA ARG A 250 4.86 -0.57 -2.55
C ARG A 250 4.42 0.47 -3.58
N ASN A 251 5.27 0.69 -4.58
CA ASN A 251 5.00 1.62 -5.69
C ASN A 251 4.59 3.01 -5.20
N ILE A 252 5.19 3.47 -4.08
CA ILE A 252 4.86 4.73 -3.44
C ILE A 252 5.48 5.86 -4.24
N ARG A 253 4.64 6.68 -4.85
CA ARG A 253 5.06 7.81 -5.67
C ARG A 253 4.13 9.00 -5.51
N VAL A 254 4.67 10.19 -5.65
CA VAL A 254 3.96 11.44 -5.49
C VAL A 254 4.24 12.38 -6.66
N LYS A 255 3.25 13.19 -6.99
CA LYS A 255 3.39 14.34 -7.88
C LYS A 255 2.94 15.58 -7.14
N LYS A 256 3.77 16.63 -7.10
CA LYS A 256 3.38 17.96 -6.62
C LYS A 256 2.53 18.65 -7.70
N LEU A 257 1.44 19.30 -7.27
CA LEU A 257 0.46 19.94 -8.13
C LEU A 257 0.42 21.44 -7.92
#